data_e7b6710594c8f8171aa0290108fd278b
#
_entry.id   e7b6710594c8f8171aa0290108fd278b
#
_cell.length_a   1.000
_cell.length_b   1.000
_cell.length_c   1.000
_cell.angle_alpha   90.00
_cell.angle_beta   90.00
_cell.angle_gamma   90.00
#
_symmetry.space_group_name_H-M   'P 1'
#
loop_
_entity.id
_entity.type
_entity.pdbx_description
1 polymer ?
#
loop_
_entity_poly.entity_id
_entity_poly.type
_entity_poly.pdbx_seq_one_letter_code
_entity_poly.pdbx_strand_id
1 'polypeptide(L)'
;MAIKKRMVGIVGVGHVGAHVAFNLGMMGIADEVLLCDLKESKVTSEVQDLNDAVMYMPNHVIYKASDYAGLKDCDVIVNAVGDITLCASGSRDGELENSVKQVADYVPKVMAGGFHGLFVSITNPCDVVANLIARKSGLPKGHVMGTGTLLDSSRLIHAISEQTGLDSRGFTAFMLGEHGNSQIVPWSQMTFYGKPLSEMESDPKFRFDKEEIRERTIKGGWVTYSGKQCTEYG
;
A
#
# COMPACT_ATOMS: atom_id res chain seq x y z
N MET A 1 29.95 -15.01 -8.61
CA MET A 1 29.15 -13.78 -8.73
C MET A 1 28.64 -13.43 -7.34
N ALA A 2 28.80 -12.18 -6.89
CA ALA A 2 28.14 -11.73 -5.67
C ALA A 2 26.63 -11.65 -5.93
N ILE A 3 25.82 -12.19 -5.03
CA ILE A 3 24.35 -12.05 -5.09
C ILE A 3 24.03 -10.60 -4.81
N LYS A 4 23.28 -9.96 -5.71
CA LYS A 4 22.79 -8.59 -5.51
C LYS A 4 21.78 -8.60 -4.37
N LYS A 5 21.95 -7.70 -3.39
CA LYS A 5 20.97 -7.50 -2.33
C LYS A 5 19.67 -6.90 -2.91
N ARG A 6 18.53 -7.31 -2.39
CA ARG A 6 17.23 -6.70 -2.65
C ARG A 6 17.07 -5.54 -1.67
N MET A 7 17.11 -4.33 -2.20
CA MET A 7 17.08 -3.11 -1.39
C MET A 7 15.77 -2.36 -1.59
N VAL A 8 15.10 -2.03 -0.49
CA VAL A 8 13.86 -1.26 -0.53
C VAL A 8 14.02 0.01 0.31
N GLY A 9 13.72 1.15 -0.29
CA GLY A 9 13.62 2.43 0.41
C GLY A 9 12.19 2.71 0.85
N ILE A 10 12.00 3.29 2.03
CA ILE A 10 10.68 3.73 2.49
C ILE A 10 10.78 5.21 2.85
N VAL A 11 9.95 6.03 2.19
CA VAL A 11 9.82 7.45 2.47
C VAL A 11 8.50 7.69 3.21
N GLY A 12 8.62 8.15 4.45
CA GLY A 12 7.53 8.25 5.41
C GLY A 12 7.44 7.02 6.31
N VAL A 13 7.93 7.14 7.56
CA VAL A 13 7.91 6.06 8.57
C VAL A 13 6.84 6.28 9.62
N GLY A 14 5.65 6.67 9.16
CA GLY A 14 4.42 6.65 9.94
C GLY A 14 3.93 5.22 10.17
N HIS A 15 2.69 5.05 10.65
CA HIS A 15 2.11 3.72 10.91
C HIS A 15 2.23 2.79 9.71
N VAL A 16 1.81 3.22 8.53
CA VAL A 16 1.81 2.38 7.33
C VAL A 16 3.24 2.06 6.88
N GLY A 17 4.12 3.08 6.77
CA GLY A 17 5.50 2.88 6.34
C GLY A 17 6.30 1.97 7.26
N ALA A 18 6.15 2.10 8.59
CA ALA A 18 6.78 1.22 9.58
C ALA A 18 6.30 -0.23 9.44
N HIS A 19 4.98 -0.44 9.26
CA HIS A 19 4.43 -1.78 9.04
C HIS A 19 4.88 -2.41 7.71
N VAL A 20 5.01 -1.62 6.66
CA VAL A 20 5.59 -2.09 5.39
C VAL A 20 7.04 -2.54 5.62
N ALA A 21 7.86 -1.73 6.32
CA ALA A 21 9.24 -2.07 6.65
C ALA A 21 9.33 -3.41 7.39
N PHE A 22 8.54 -3.56 8.46
CA PHE A 22 8.49 -4.79 9.26
C PHE A 22 8.10 -6.01 8.42
N ASN A 23 7.02 -5.90 7.61
CA ASN A 23 6.54 -7.01 6.80
C ASN A 23 7.51 -7.41 5.68
N LEU A 24 8.21 -6.47 5.06
CA LEU A 24 9.24 -6.78 4.06
C LEU A 24 10.34 -7.68 4.65
N GLY A 25 10.75 -7.43 5.90
CA GLY A 25 11.69 -8.28 6.62
C GLY A 25 11.08 -9.62 7.04
N MET A 26 9.91 -9.61 7.67
CA MET A 26 9.20 -10.81 8.11
C MET A 26 8.98 -11.81 6.97
N MET A 27 8.62 -11.33 5.79
CA MET A 27 8.36 -12.16 4.61
C MET A 27 9.63 -12.50 3.82
N GLY A 28 10.79 -11.97 4.18
CA GLY A 28 12.06 -12.18 3.46
C GLY A 28 12.05 -11.61 2.04
N ILE A 29 11.30 -10.55 1.80
CA ILE A 29 11.20 -9.88 0.50
C ILE A 29 12.41 -8.98 0.26
N ALA A 30 12.89 -8.28 1.29
CA ALA A 30 14.04 -7.40 1.23
C ALA A 30 15.20 -7.93 2.10
N ASP A 31 16.43 -7.73 1.63
CA ASP A 31 17.64 -8.02 2.40
C ASP A 31 18.11 -6.78 3.19
N GLU A 32 17.78 -5.59 2.66
CA GLU A 32 18.09 -4.30 3.29
C GLU A 32 16.94 -3.32 3.06
N VAL A 33 16.51 -2.64 4.12
CA VAL A 33 15.44 -1.63 4.08
C VAL A 33 16.00 -0.30 4.59
N LEU A 34 15.92 0.73 3.75
CA LEU A 34 16.36 2.09 4.05
C LEU A 34 15.16 2.95 4.43
N LEU A 35 15.18 3.53 5.62
CA LEU A 35 14.11 4.36 6.15
C LEU A 35 14.45 5.85 6.04
N CYS A 36 13.52 6.65 5.55
CA CYS A 36 13.65 8.08 5.36
C CYS A 36 12.37 8.80 5.79
N ASP A 37 12.49 9.85 6.58
CA ASP A 37 11.39 10.70 7.02
C ASP A 37 11.87 12.13 7.25
N LEU A 38 10.96 13.10 7.30
CA LEU A 38 11.26 14.48 7.64
C LEU A 38 11.75 14.63 9.09
N LYS A 39 11.33 13.73 9.99
CA LYS A 39 11.71 13.71 11.40
C LYS A 39 12.82 12.69 11.64
N GLU A 40 14.07 13.13 11.68
CA GLU A 40 15.24 12.28 11.91
C GLU A 40 15.11 11.41 13.18
N SER A 41 14.59 11.98 14.27
CA SER A 41 14.37 11.23 15.52
C SER A 41 13.38 10.07 15.33
N LYS A 42 12.35 10.22 14.48
CA LYS A 42 11.41 9.16 14.16
C LYS A 42 12.10 8.03 13.40
N VAL A 43 12.93 8.37 12.40
CA VAL A 43 13.71 7.38 11.64
C VAL A 43 14.62 6.59 12.56
N THR A 44 15.36 7.28 13.43
CA THR A 44 16.29 6.65 14.38
C THR A 44 15.56 5.65 15.29
N SER A 45 14.39 6.04 15.84
CA SER A 45 13.59 5.18 16.71
C SER A 45 13.05 3.97 15.98
N GLU A 46 12.51 4.13 14.76
CA GLU A 46 11.98 3.01 13.97
C GLU A 46 13.09 2.03 13.55
N VAL A 47 14.25 2.55 13.15
CA VAL A 47 15.41 1.71 12.81
C VAL A 47 15.84 0.86 14.02
N GLN A 48 15.88 1.45 15.21
CA GLN A 48 16.24 0.75 16.43
C GLN A 48 15.23 -0.36 16.72
N ASP A 49 13.95 -0.04 16.78
CA ASP A 49 12.87 -0.97 17.12
C ASP A 49 12.79 -2.14 16.13
N LEU A 50 12.90 -1.84 14.82
CA LEU A 50 12.92 -2.85 13.77
C LEU A 50 14.14 -3.77 13.87
N ASN A 51 15.35 -3.25 14.13
CA ASN A 51 16.54 -4.06 14.30
C ASN A 51 16.49 -4.93 15.58
N ASP A 52 15.85 -4.45 16.64
CA ASP A 52 15.65 -5.24 17.86
C ASP A 52 14.71 -6.44 17.58
N ALA A 53 13.75 -6.29 16.68
CA ALA A 53 12.84 -7.36 16.29
C ALA A 53 13.49 -8.45 15.41
N VAL A 54 14.55 -8.14 14.66
CA VAL A 54 15.18 -9.07 13.66
C VAL A 54 15.58 -10.40 14.28
N MET A 55 16.05 -10.41 15.54
CA MET A 55 16.51 -11.62 16.21
C MET A 55 15.46 -12.75 16.22
N TYR A 56 14.17 -12.38 16.24
CA TYR A 56 13.05 -13.32 16.31
C TYR A 56 12.28 -13.45 15.00
N MET A 57 12.74 -12.79 13.93
CA MET A 57 12.14 -12.93 12.60
C MET A 57 12.60 -14.23 11.91
N PRO A 58 11.76 -14.84 11.06
CA PRO A 58 12.15 -16.04 10.30
C PRO A 58 13.20 -15.75 9.22
N ASN A 59 13.37 -14.49 8.84
CA ASN A 59 14.32 -14.04 7.82
C ASN A 59 15.24 -12.96 8.39
N HIS A 60 16.46 -12.89 7.86
CA HIS A 60 17.41 -11.84 8.20
C HIS A 60 17.22 -10.64 7.27
N VAL A 61 17.11 -9.46 7.85
CA VAL A 61 17.02 -8.17 7.16
C VAL A 61 17.84 -7.12 7.92
N ILE A 62 18.33 -6.11 7.22
CA ILE A 62 19.07 -4.99 7.82
C ILE A 62 18.24 -3.73 7.62
N TYR A 63 17.87 -3.04 8.71
CA TYR A 63 17.22 -1.75 8.67
C TYR A 63 18.22 -0.63 8.93
N LYS A 64 18.18 0.43 8.11
CA LYS A 64 19.07 1.59 8.22
C LYS A 64 18.33 2.90 8.00
N ALA A 65 18.77 3.93 8.71
CA ALA A 65 18.40 5.29 8.37
C ALA A 65 19.09 5.72 7.07
N SER A 66 18.40 6.52 6.26
CA SER A 66 18.95 7.09 5.03
C SER A 66 18.43 8.52 4.82
N ASP A 67 19.16 9.29 4.04
CA ASP A 67 18.65 10.49 3.39
C ASP A 67 18.08 10.16 1.99
N TYR A 68 17.51 11.15 1.32
CA TYR A 68 16.92 10.94 -0.01
C TYR A 68 17.95 10.54 -1.07
N ALA A 69 19.19 11.03 -0.98
CA ALA A 69 20.25 10.71 -1.93
C ALA A 69 20.77 9.27 -1.74
N GLY A 70 20.77 8.78 -0.51
CA GLY A 70 21.15 7.41 -0.17
C GLY A 70 20.21 6.33 -0.72
N LEU A 71 18.99 6.69 -1.14
CA LEU A 71 18.02 5.77 -1.74
C LEU A 71 18.33 5.38 -3.18
N LYS A 72 19.39 5.90 -3.78
CA LYS A 72 19.76 5.70 -5.20
C LYS A 72 19.94 4.24 -5.62
N ASP A 73 20.42 3.42 -4.71
CA ASP A 73 20.74 2.00 -4.97
C ASP A 73 19.57 1.05 -4.65
N CYS A 74 18.42 1.58 -4.19
CA CYS A 74 17.23 0.78 -3.95
C CYS A 74 16.64 0.25 -5.26
N ASP A 75 16.13 -0.98 -5.23
CA ASP A 75 15.36 -1.56 -6.34
C ASP A 75 13.95 -0.97 -6.40
N VAL A 76 13.37 -0.70 -5.21
CA VAL A 76 12.04 -0.14 -5.04
C VAL A 76 12.08 0.96 -3.97
N ILE A 77 11.36 2.05 -4.20
CA ILE A 77 11.03 3.04 -3.17
C ILE A 77 9.52 3.00 -2.92
N VAL A 78 9.14 2.77 -1.67
CA VAL A 78 7.76 2.88 -1.20
C VAL A 78 7.53 4.32 -0.72
N ASN A 79 6.56 5.00 -1.34
CA ASN A 79 6.08 6.28 -0.87
C ASN A 79 4.92 6.08 0.11
N ALA A 80 5.18 6.38 1.38
CA ALA A 80 4.23 6.27 2.48
C ALA A 80 4.09 7.60 3.26
N VAL A 81 4.41 8.73 2.61
CA VAL A 81 4.23 10.06 3.22
C VAL A 81 2.74 10.34 3.40
N GLY A 82 2.38 11.01 4.47
CA GLY A 82 0.98 11.37 4.74
C GLY A 82 0.79 11.87 6.15
N ASP A 83 -0.40 12.41 6.41
CA ASP A 83 -0.83 12.80 7.75
C ASP A 83 -2.32 12.47 7.88
N ILE A 84 -2.61 11.31 8.48
CA ILE A 84 -3.97 10.80 8.66
C ILE A 84 -4.87 11.75 9.47
N THR A 85 -4.29 12.64 10.28
CA THR A 85 -5.07 13.60 11.06
C THR A 85 -5.82 14.61 10.20
N LEU A 86 -5.33 14.83 8.97
CA LEU A 86 -5.95 15.72 8.00
C LEU A 86 -7.22 15.12 7.35
N CYS A 87 -7.45 13.82 7.51
CA CYS A 87 -8.67 13.13 7.07
C CYS A 87 -9.85 13.27 8.05
N ALA A 88 -9.72 14.02 9.14
CA ALA A 88 -10.75 14.17 10.16
C ALA A 88 -12.08 14.73 9.62
N SER A 89 -12.08 15.40 8.47
CA SER A 89 -13.30 15.89 7.77
C SER A 89 -14.12 14.79 7.08
N GLY A 90 -13.64 13.52 7.10
CA GLY A 90 -14.31 12.42 6.40
C GLY A 90 -14.03 12.34 4.89
N SER A 91 -13.16 13.19 4.36
CA SER A 91 -12.72 13.15 2.96
C SER A 91 -11.26 12.69 2.86
N ARG A 92 -10.98 11.79 1.93
CA ARG A 92 -9.60 11.40 1.57
C ARG A 92 -8.82 12.53 0.90
N ASP A 93 -9.53 13.54 0.41
CA ASP A 93 -8.91 14.74 -0.20
C ASP A 93 -8.29 15.67 0.84
N GLY A 94 -8.62 15.50 2.14
CA GLY A 94 -8.04 16.31 3.22
C GLY A 94 -6.53 16.23 3.31
N GLU A 95 -5.92 15.12 2.88
CA GLU A 95 -4.46 14.97 2.80
C GLU A 95 -3.82 15.50 1.52
N LEU A 96 -4.62 15.84 0.48
CA LEU A 96 -4.13 16.13 -0.87
C LEU A 96 -3.04 17.19 -0.89
N GLU A 97 -3.29 18.35 -0.30
CA GLU A 97 -2.34 19.47 -0.31
C GLU A 97 -1.02 19.10 0.37
N ASN A 98 -1.11 18.43 1.52
CA ASN A 98 0.06 17.99 2.29
C ASN A 98 0.87 16.94 1.52
N SER A 99 0.21 15.92 0.98
CA SER A 99 0.85 14.85 0.20
C SER A 99 1.52 15.38 -1.06
N VAL A 100 0.85 16.26 -1.79
CA VAL A 100 1.41 16.91 -2.99
C VAL A 100 2.66 17.73 -2.65
N LYS A 101 2.61 18.52 -1.58
CA LYS A 101 3.75 19.35 -1.12
C LYS A 101 4.95 18.48 -0.75
N GLN A 102 4.74 17.43 0.04
CA GLN A 102 5.82 16.53 0.46
C GLN A 102 6.43 15.81 -0.74
N VAL A 103 5.62 15.24 -1.63
CA VAL A 103 6.09 14.54 -2.83
C VAL A 103 6.84 15.48 -3.78
N ALA A 104 6.35 16.71 -3.96
CA ALA A 104 7.01 17.70 -4.79
C ALA A 104 8.38 18.14 -4.24
N ASP A 105 8.58 18.06 -2.94
CA ASP A 105 9.84 18.37 -2.27
C ASP A 105 10.85 17.22 -2.35
N TYR A 106 10.45 15.99 -1.98
CA TYR A 106 11.42 14.91 -1.83
C TYR A 106 11.75 14.17 -3.13
N VAL A 107 10.80 13.99 -4.07
CA VAL A 107 11.06 13.22 -5.30
C VAL A 107 12.22 13.77 -6.12
N PRO A 108 12.33 15.11 -6.35
CA PRO A 108 13.50 15.66 -7.03
C PRO A 108 14.82 15.37 -6.32
N LYS A 109 14.84 15.33 -4.98
CA LYS A 109 16.04 15.02 -4.19
C LYS A 109 16.48 13.57 -4.37
N VAL A 110 15.52 12.63 -4.37
CA VAL A 110 15.78 11.21 -4.70
C VAL A 110 16.35 11.06 -6.11
N MET A 111 15.73 11.72 -7.08
CA MET A 111 16.18 11.65 -8.47
C MET A 111 17.55 12.29 -8.70
N ALA A 112 17.86 13.38 -8.00
CA ALA A 112 19.18 13.98 -8.02
C ALA A 112 20.28 13.06 -7.48
N GLY A 113 19.93 12.12 -6.59
CA GLY A 113 20.81 11.07 -6.10
C GLY A 113 21.13 10.00 -7.13
N GLY A 114 20.34 9.89 -8.22
CA GLY A 114 20.55 8.93 -9.31
C GLY A 114 19.66 7.69 -9.22
N PHE A 115 18.54 7.72 -8.48
CA PHE A 115 17.60 6.59 -8.42
C PHE A 115 17.01 6.26 -9.80
N HIS A 116 16.90 4.98 -10.12
CA HIS A 116 16.40 4.47 -11.40
C HIS A 116 15.52 3.21 -11.27
N GLY A 117 15.14 2.84 -10.05
CA GLY A 117 14.29 1.70 -9.73
C GLY A 117 12.79 1.97 -9.92
N LEU A 118 11.99 1.38 -9.08
CA LEU A 118 10.52 1.48 -9.11
C LEU A 118 10.00 2.30 -7.92
N PHE A 119 8.98 3.14 -8.15
CA PHE A 119 8.18 3.72 -7.07
C PHE A 119 6.87 2.96 -6.90
N VAL A 120 6.54 2.63 -5.64
CA VAL A 120 5.22 2.15 -5.22
C VAL A 120 4.63 3.15 -4.25
N SER A 121 3.52 3.80 -4.61
CA SER A 121 2.85 4.79 -3.75
C SER A 121 1.65 4.16 -3.06
N ILE A 122 1.62 4.30 -1.73
CA ILE A 122 0.49 3.94 -0.88
C ILE A 122 -0.17 5.17 -0.22
N THR A 123 0.33 6.36 -0.53
CA THR A 123 -0.13 7.65 -0.01
C THR A 123 -1.44 8.08 -0.66
N ASN A 124 -2.38 8.58 0.14
CA ASN A 124 -3.61 9.18 -0.36
C ASN A 124 -3.45 10.65 -0.78
N PRO A 125 -4.24 11.12 -1.77
CA PRO A 125 -5.05 10.34 -2.71
C PRO A 125 -4.17 9.55 -3.68
N CYS A 126 -4.32 8.22 -3.70
CA CYS A 126 -3.37 7.29 -4.31
C CYS A 126 -3.06 7.60 -5.78
N ASP A 127 -4.10 7.76 -6.60
CA ASP A 127 -3.94 7.94 -8.05
C ASP A 127 -3.30 9.29 -8.40
N VAL A 128 -3.67 10.35 -7.67
CA VAL A 128 -3.10 11.70 -7.84
C VAL A 128 -1.63 11.72 -7.47
N VAL A 129 -1.30 11.13 -6.32
CA VAL A 129 0.08 11.08 -5.80
C VAL A 129 0.98 10.25 -6.69
N ALA A 130 0.53 9.06 -7.13
CA ALA A 130 1.30 8.23 -8.06
C ALA A 130 1.58 8.97 -9.38
N ASN A 131 0.58 9.67 -9.92
CA ASN A 131 0.73 10.48 -11.13
C ASN A 131 1.73 11.64 -10.93
N LEU A 132 1.68 12.31 -9.77
CA LEU A 132 2.64 13.36 -9.43
C LEU A 132 4.08 12.82 -9.34
N ILE A 133 4.29 11.67 -8.69
CA ILE A 133 5.60 11.00 -8.62
C ILE A 133 6.08 10.69 -10.04
N ALA A 134 5.24 10.12 -10.89
CA ALA A 134 5.61 9.81 -12.29
C ALA A 134 6.07 11.04 -13.06
N ARG A 135 5.36 12.17 -12.90
CA ARG A 135 5.73 13.44 -13.56
C ARG A 135 7.00 14.06 -12.99
N LYS A 136 7.21 13.99 -11.68
CA LYS A 136 8.35 14.61 -11.00
C LYS A 136 9.64 13.80 -11.12
N SER A 137 9.52 12.47 -11.15
CA SER A 137 10.67 11.58 -11.27
C SER A 137 11.22 11.50 -12.70
N GLY A 138 10.37 11.67 -13.69
CA GLY A 138 10.77 11.45 -15.09
C GLY A 138 11.17 10.00 -15.43
N LEU A 139 10.84 9.06 -14.55
CA LEU A 139 11.09 7.63 -14.78
C LEU A 139 10.28 7.09 -15.95
N PRO A 140 10.73 6.01 -16.59
CA PRO A 140 9.99 5.40 -17.68
C PRO A 140 8.58 4.96 -17.28
N LYS A 141 7.67 4.88 -18.25
CA LYS A 141 6.31 4.36 -18.03
C LYS A 141 6.38 2.95 -17.42
N GLY A 142 5.59 2.74 -16.35
CA GLY A 142 5.57 1.49 -15.61
C GLY A 142 6.55 1.43 -14.42
N HIS A 143 7.42 2.43 -14.27
CA HIS A 143 8.31 2.51 -13.10
C HIS A 143 7.68 3.20 -11.88
N VAL A 144 6.50 3.79 -12.03
CA VAL A 144 5.74 4.37 -10.93
C VAL A 144 4.35 3.77 -10.92
N MET A 145 3.94 3.24 -9.78
CA MET A 145 2.62 2.67 -9.58
C MET A 145 2.05 3.06 -8.21
N GLY A 146 0.74 3.19 -8.13
CA GLY A 146 0.01 3.26 -6.88
C GLY A 146 -0.53 1.88 -6.51
N THR A 147 -0.81 1.62 -5.24
CA THR A 147 -1.51 0.40 -4.83
C THR A 147 -2.96 0.37 -5.30
N GLY A 148 -3.52 1.54 -5.64
CA GLY A 148 -4.86 1.67 -6.21
C GLY A 148 -5.92 0.98 -5.37
N THR A 149 -6.72 0.16 -6.00
CA THR A 149 -7.84 -0.58 -5.37
C THR A 149 -7.43 -1.94 -4.81
N LEU A 150 -6.14 -2.20 -4.58
CA LEU A 150 -5.68 -3.50 -4.08
C LEU A 150 -6.24 -3.81 -2.68
N LEU A 151 -6.17 -2.83 -1.76
CA LEU A 151 -6.77 -2.95 -0.43
C LEU A 151 -8.28 -3.10 -0.50
N ASP A 152 -8.95 -2.36 -1.38
CA ASP A 152 -10.39 -2.46 -1.55
C ASP A 152 -10.79 -3.84 -2.12
N SER A 153 -9.96 -4.41 -3.00
CA SER A 153 -10.15 -5.78 -3.47
C SER A 153 -10.04 -6.81 -2.35
N SER A 154 -9.10 -6.62 -1.42
CA SER A 154 -8.99 -7.46 -0.22
C SER A 154 -10.25 -7.35 0.67
N ARG A 155 -10.76 -6.14 0.85
CA ARG A 155 -12.02 -5.89 1.59
C ARG A 155 -13.24 -6.55 0.91
N LEU A 156 -13.30 -6.47 -0.41
CA LEU A 156 -14.34 -7.14 -1.21
C LEU A 156 -14.31 -8.65 -0.98
N ILE A 157 -13.13 -9.26 -1.11
CA ILE A 157 -12.93 -10.69 -0.90
C ILE A 157 -13.34 -11.09 0.53
N HIS A 158 -12.93 -10.31 1.52
CA HIS A 158 -13.30 -10.54 2.92
C HIS A 158 -14.83 -10.46 3.13
N ALA A 159 -15.49 -9.43 2.61
CA ALA A 159 -16.93 -9.25 2.74
C ALA A 159 -17.73 -10.39 2.09
N ILE A 160 -17.31 -10.85 0.90
CA ILE A 160 -17.93 -12.01 0.23
C ILE A 160 -17.71 -13.28 1.07
N SER A 161 -16.50 -13.51 1.57
CA SER A 161 -16.17 -14.66 2.40
C SER A 161 -17.03 -14.73 3.67
N GLU A 162 -17.21 -13.60 4.35
CA GLU A 162 -18.07 -13.54 5.54
C GLU A 162 -19.55 -13.82 5.23
N GLN A 163 -20.08 -13.26 4.14
CA GLN A 163 -21.50 -13.44 3.79
C GLN A 163 -21.80 -14.85 3.28
N THR A 164 -20.86 -15.47 2.58
CA THR A 164 -21.05 -16.81 1.98
C THR A 164 -20.53 -17.96 2.83
N GLY A 165 -19.62 -17.68 3.77
CA GLY A 165 -18.87 -18.71 4.52
C GLY A 165 -17.85 -19.47 3.66
N LEU A 166 -17.54 -19.00 2.44
CA LEU A 166 -16.57 -19.64 1.55
C LEU A 166 -15.14 -19.18 1.87
N ASP A 167 -14.16 -20.07 1.64
CA ASP A 167 -12.74 -19.71 1.77
C ASP A 167 -12.37 -18.63 0.74
N SER A 168 -11.81 -17.53 1.21
CA SER A 168 -11.38 -16.40 0.38
C SER A 168 -10.40 -16.77 -0.72
N ARG A 169 -9.65 -17.85 -0.56
CA ARG A 169 -8.71 -18.38 -1.57
C ARG A 169 -9.39 -19.14 -2.70
N GLY A 170 -10.67 -19.45 -2.54
CA GLY A 170 -11.45 -20.21 -3.53
C GLY A 170 -12.06 -19.34 -4.63
N PHE A 171 -11.93 -18.03 -4.56
CA PHE A 171 -12.53 -17.16 -5.56
C PHE A 171 -11.63 -15.95 -5.90
N THR A 172 -11.88 -15.39 -7.07
CA THR A 172 -11.20 -14.19 -7.57
C THR A 172 -12.22 -13.06 -7.68
N ALA A 173 -11.96 -11.96 -6.99
CA ALA A 173 -12.74 -10.73 -7.08
C ALA A 173 -11.82 -9.54 -6.89
N PHE A 174 -12.13 -8.40 -7.52
CA PHE A 174 -11.34 -7.19 -7.39
C PHE A 174 -12.20 -5.95 -7.60
N MET A 175 -11.74 -4.85 -7.04
CA MET A 175 -12.27 -3.53 -7.29
C MET A 175 -11.51 -2.88 -8.43
N LEU A 176 -12.17 -2.03 -9.20
CA LEU A 176 -11.56 -1.26 -10.29
C LEU A 176 -11.88 0.23 -10.15
N GLY A 177 -11.07 1.05 -10.80
CA GLY A 177 -11.20 2.50 -10.84
C GLY A 177 -10.28 3.20 -9.85
N GLU A 178 -10.67 4.39 -9.43
CA GLU A 178 -9.97 5.21 -8.45
C GLU A 178 -10.10 4.60 -7.04
N HIS A 179 -9.03 4.66 -6.26
CA HIS A 179 -9.11 4.34 -4.82
C HIS A 179 -9.91 5.42 -4.09
N GLY A 180 -11.23 5.31 -4.13
CA GLY A 180 -12.17 6.31 -3.63
C GLY A 180 -13.61 5.81 -3.66
N ASN A 181 -14.57 6.76 -3.67
CA ASN A 181 -15.98 6.42 -3.67
C ASN A 181 -16.52 6.01 -5.05
N SER A 182 -15.77 6.29 -6.13
CA SER A 182 -16.13 6.00 -7.52
C SER A 182 -15.73 4.60 -7.99
N GLN A 183 -15.06 3.81 -7.14
CA GLN A 183 -14.65 2.44 -7.48
C GLN A 183 -15.84 1.52 -7.75
N ILE A 184 -15.64 0.55 -8.63
CA ILE A 184 -16.67 -0.40 -9.07
C ILE A 184 -16.21 -1.84 -8.88
N VAL A 185 -17.18 -2.75 -8.79
CA VAL A 185 -16.95 -4.21 -8.83
C VAL A 185 -17.30 -4.75 -10.20
N PRO A 186 -16.36 -5.28 -10.97
CA PRO A 186 -16.64 -5.94 -12.25
C PRO A 186 -17.15 -7.38 -12.01
N TRP A 187 -18.39 -7.52 -11.56
CA TRP A 187 -19.00 -8.82 -11.22
C TRP A 187 -18.89 -9.87 -12.31
N SER A 188 -18.86 -9.45 -13.59
CA SER A 188 -18.68 -10.35 -14.73
C SER A 188 -17.32 -11.03 -14.80
N GLN A 189 -16.33 -10.48 -14.09
CA GLN A 189 -14.96 -11.03 -14.03
C GLN A 189 -14.72 -11.85 -12.77
N MET A 190 -15.70 -11.91 -11.86
CA MET A 190 -15.58 -12.71 -10.65
C MET A 190 -15.72 -14.20 -10.95
N THR A 191 -14.87 -14.99 -10.29
CA THR A 191 -14.94 -16.46 -10.39
C THR A 191 -14.95 -17.11 -9.01
N PHE A 192 -15.67 -18.23 -8.88
CA PHE A 192 -15.55 -19.17 -7.76
C PHE A 192 -14.93 -20.47 -8.27
N TYR A 193 -13.84 -20.90 -7.67
CA TYR A 193 -13.13 -22.14 -8.03
C TYR A 193 -12.87 -22.26 -9.54
N GLY A 194 -12.53 -21.13 -10.18
CA GLY A 194 -12.25 -21.02 -11.61
C GLY A 194 -13.47 -20.96 -12.53
N LYS A 195 -14.70 -20.99 -11.99
CA LYS A 195 -15.94 -20.83 -12.78
C LYS A 195 -16.49 -19.42 -12.64
N PRO A 196 -17.03 -18.82 -13.72
CA PRO A 196 -17.66 -17.51 -13.67
C PRO A 196 -18.78 -17.45 -12.62
N LEU A 197 -18.92 -16.28 -11.95
CA LEU A 197 -20.00 -16.05 -10.99
C LEU A 197 -21.37 -16.35 -11.59
N SER A 198 -21.62 -15.98 -12.85
CA SER A 198 -22.89 -16.21 -13.56
C SER A 198 -23.31 -17.69 -13.65
N GLU A 199 -22.35 -18.60 -13.67
CA GLU A 199 -22.62 -20.04 -13.63
C GLU A 199 -22.92 -20.56 -12.22
N MET A 200 -22.33 -19.90 -11.22
CA MET A 200 -22.39 -20.35 -9.82
C MET A 200 -23.61 -19.81 -9.08
N GLU A 201 -24.16 -18.67 -9.48
CA GLU A 201 -25.32 -18.02 -8.81
C GLU A 201 -26.60 -18.87 -8.80
N SER A 202 -26.71 -19.91 -9.61
CA SER A 202 -27.82 -20.88 -9.55
C SER A 202 -27.84 -21.65 -8.23
N ASP A 203 -26.69 -21.92 -7.64
CA ASP A 203 -26.56 -22.55 -6.33
C ASP A 203 -26.63 -21.49 -5.20
N PRO A 204 -27.59 -21.64 -4.26
CA PRO A 204 -27.73 -20.71 -3.12
C PRO A 204 -26.44 -20.46 -2.33
N LYS A 205 -25.52 -21.41 -2.26
CA LYS A 205 -24.25 -21.33 -1.56
C LYS A 205 -23.35 -20.19 -2.08
N PHE A 206 -23.49 -19.80 -3.36
CA PHE A 206 -22.69 -18.78 -3.99
C PHE A 206 -23.45 -17.45 -4.18
N ARG A 207 -24.65 -17.35 -3.59
CA ARG A 207 -25.44 -16.12 -3.65
C ARG A 207 -25.08 -15.19 -2.52
N PHE A 208 -25.01 -13.90 -2.84
CA PHE A 208 -24.82 -12.83 -1.89
C PHE A 208 -25.44 -11.55 -2.44
N ASP A 209 -25.68 -10.58 -1.57
CA ASP A 209 -26.17 -9.26 -1.98
C ASP A 209 -25.01 -8.41 -2.53
N LYS A 210 -24.98 -8.26 -3.85
CA LYS A 210 -23.91 -7.53 -4.56
C LYS A 210 -23.83 -6.05 -4.16
N GLU A 211 -24.96 -5.42 -3.92
CA GLU A 211 -24.97 -3.99 -3.57
C GLU A 211 -24.54 -3.79 -2.11
N GLU A 212 -25.03 -4.59 -1.19
CA GLU A 212 -24.55 -4.59 0.20
C GLU A 212 -23.05 -4.82 0.30
N ILE A 213 -22.55 -5.83 -0.42
CA ILE A 213 -21.10 -6.14 -0.47
C ILE A 213 -20.30 -4.96 -1.02
N ARG A 214 -20.75 -4.34 -2.13
CA ARG A 214 -20.10 -3.17 -2.73
C ARG A 214 -20.03 -2.02 -1.75
N GLU A 215 -21.15 -1.65 -1.14
CA GLU A 215 -21.22 -0.55 -0.18
C GLU A 215 -20.33 -0.82 1.06
N ARG A 216 -20.39 -2.02 1.61
CA ARG A 216 -19.56 -2.42 2.74
C ARG A 216 -18.08 -2.33 2.40
N THR A 217 -17.68 -2.75 1.19
CA THR A 217 -16.31 -2.66 0.70
C THR A 217 -15.84 -1.21 0.66
N ILE A 218 -16.61 -0.32 0.05
CA ILE A 218 -16.26 1.10 -0.07
C ILE A 218 -16.13 1.76 1.30
N LYS A 219 -17.03 1.43 2.23
CA LYS A 219 -17.07 1.98 3.59
C LYS A 219 -16.01 1.37 4.53
N GLY A 220 -15.34 0.27 4.14
CA GLY A 220 -14.46 -0.51 5.02
C GLY A 220 -13.31 0.28 5.64
N GLY A 221 -12.77 1.27 4.91
CA GLY A 221 -11.73 2.18 5.44
C GLY A 221 -12.22 3.03 6.61
N TRP A 222 -13.44 3.51 6.53
CA TRP A 222 -14.05 4.33 7.61
C TRP A 222 -14.40 3.51 8.84
N VAL A 223 -14.81 2.26 8.67
CA VAL A 223 -15.01 1.32 9.80
C VAL A 223 -13.72 1.16 10.61
N THR A 224 -12.59 0.95 9.92
CA THR A 224 -11.29 0.82 10.58
C THR A 224 -10.88 2.15 11.23
N TYR A 225 -10.98 3.26 10.50
CA TYR A 225 -10.58 4.57 11.01
C TYR A 225 -11.39 5.03 12.22
N SER A 226 -12.70 4.78 12.26
CA SER A 226 -13.55 5.20 13.38
C SER A 226 -13.13 4.58 14.71
N GLY A 227 -12.63 3.34 14.71
CA GLY A 227 -12.15 2.64 15.89
C GLY A 227 -10.69 2.88 16.23
N LYS A 228 -9.80 2.81 15.22
CA LYS A 228 -8.34 2.87 15.40
C LYS A 228 -7.73 4.25 15.21
N GLN A 229 -8.43 5.19 14.57
CA GLN A 229 -7.92 6.48 14.13
C GLN A 229 -6.75 6.37 13.12
N CYS A 230 -6.52 5.20 12.58
CA CYS A 230 -5.54 4.91 11.51
C CYS A 230 -5.95 3.65 10.73
N THR A 231 -5.37 3.48 9.54
CA THR A 231 -5.37 2.21 8.78
C THR A 231 -3.91 1.87 8.52
N GLU A 232 -3.47 0.65 8.80
CA GLU A 232 -2.03 0.35 8.82
C GLU A 232 -1.66 -1.05 8.36
N TYR A 233 -2.56 -2.04 8.43
CA TYR A 233 -2.26 -3.43 8.07
C TYR A 233 -2.72 -3.81 6.66
N GLY A 234 -3.64 -3.07 6.10
CA GLY A 234 -4.23 -3.34 4.80
C GLY A 234 -3.70 -2.48 3.69
#